data_bf9eedb42f6fd84fca64c35faac72c87
#
_entry.id   bf9eedb42f6fd84fca64c35faac72c87
#
_cell.length_a   1.000
_cell.length_b   1.000
_cell.length_c   1.000
_cell.angle_alpha   90.00
_cell.angle_beta   90.00
_cell.angle_gamma   90.00
#
_symmetry.space_group_name_H-M   'P 1'
#
loop_
_entity.id
_entity.type
_entity.pdbx_description
1 polymer ?
#
loop_
_entity_poly.entity_id
_entity_poly.type
_entity_poly.pdbx_seq_one_letter_code
_entity_poly.pdbx_strand_id
1 'polypeptide(L)'
;NQSTDSYNQINQASAAFQIAPAQGFFVSASGSVTLSITEAMQSHQGTDNFQRTTNRPEMNITMTNGTASRDTDIFYIDGTTTGFDNGYDSSIFGGATNEFAIYTHAVANGSGRNLGIQSLPPNNYENMIIPVGVNAISGTYITIDASINNFPSGINIYLEDKQDNSFT
;
A
#
# COMPACT_ATOMS: atom_id res chain seq x y z
N ASN A 1 6.11 13.35 7.54
CA ASN A 1 5.04 14.20 8.06
C ASN A 1 5.17 14.26 9.58
N GLN A 2 5.52 15.43 10.14
CA GLN A 2 5.78 15.58 11.59
C GLN A 2 4.52 15.46 12.46
N SER A 3 3.34 15.35 11.86
CA SER A 3 2.07 15.32 12.61
C SER A 3 1.48 13.92 12.85
N THR A 4 2.03 12.86 12.28
CA THR A 4 1.40 11.53 12.33
C THR A 4 2.34 10.38 12.65
N ASP A 5 3.65 10.62 12.91
CA ASP A 5 4.67 9.56 13.15
C ASP A 5 4.61 8.40 12.14
N SER A 6 4.27 8.69 10.89
CA SER A 6 4.14 7.69 9.83
C SER A 6 5.01 8.01 8.63
N TYR A 7 5.47 6.97 7.95
CA TYR A 7 6.20 7.07 6.70
C TYR A 7 5.28 6.73 5.53
N ASN A 8 5.30 7.55 4.50
CA ASN A 8 4.70 7.16 3.23
C ASN A 8 5.63 6.18 2.53
N GLN A 9 5.11 5.02 2.17
CA GLN A 9 5.82 4.04 1.37
C GLN A 9 5.60 4.32 -0.11
N ILE A 10 6.65 4.22 -0.90
CA ILE A 10 6.62 4.49 -2.34
C ILE A 10 7.45 3.42 -3.04
N ASN A 11 6.91 2.85 -4.12
CA ASN A 11 7.58 1.88 -4.96
C ASN A 11 7.22 2.09 -6.44
N GLN A 12 7.54 1.14 -7.31
CA GLN A 12 7.22 1.25 -8.75
C GLN A 12 5.73 1.29 -9.06
N ALA A 13 4.88 0.80 -8.15
CA ALA A 13 3.43 0.86 -8.30
C ALA A 13 2.85 2.23 -7.90
N SER A 14 3.55 2.99 -7.06
CA SER A 14 3.12 4.31 -6.60
C SER A 14 3.23 5.36 -7.71
N ALA A 15 2.45 6.43 -7.58
CA ALA A 15 2.65 7.63 -8.40
C ALA A 15 4.03 8.25 -8.14
N ALA A 16 4.55 8.99 -9.12
CA ALA A 16 5.80 9.71 -8.95
C ALA A 16 5.69 10.69 -7.77
N PHE A 17 6.69 10.68 -6.92
CA PHE A 17 6.74 11.50 -5.70
C PHE A 17 7.95 12.42 -5.74
N GLN A 18 7.77 13.68 -5.35
CA GLN A 18 8.84 14.64 -5.24
C GLN A 18 9.31 14.74 -3.79
N ILE A 19 10.61 14.59 -3.59
CA ILE A 19 11.25 14.80 -2.29
C ILE A 19 11.75 16.25 -2.25
N ALA A 20 11.30 17.00 -1.25
CA ALA A 20 11.73 18.38 -1.07
C ALA A 20 13.24 18.43 -0.72
N PRO A 21 13.95 19.49 -1.09
CA PRO A 21 15.32 19.70 -0.66
C PRO A 21 15.44 19.58 0.87
N ALA A 22 16.47 18.90 1.34
CA ALA A 22 16.73 18.62 2.76
C ALA A 22 15.72 17.66 3.46
N GLN A 23 14.81 17.05 2.74
CA GLN A 23 13.94 16.00 3.28
C GLN A 23 14.69 14.67 3.32
N GLY A 24 14.74 14.03 4.49
CA GLY A 24 15.28 12.68 4.65
C GLY A 24 14.30 11.61 4.15
N PHE A 25 14.84 10.51 3.62
CA PHE A 25 14.07 9.34 3.22
C PHE A 25 14.88 8.06 3.44
N PHE A 26 14.19 6.94 3.53
CA PHE A 26 14.78 5.62 3.63
C PHE A 26 14.62 4.86 2.31
N VAL A 27 15.60 4.06 1.96
CA VAL A 27 15.55 3.17 0.81
C VAL A 27 15.66 1.74 1.30
N SER A 28 14.73 0.89 0.88
CA SER A 28 14.80 -0.55 1.09
C SER A 28 15.33 -1.22 -0.18
N ALA A 29 16.33 -2.07 -0.03
CA ALA A 29 16.89 -2.86 -1.11
C ALA A 29 17.00 -4.33 -0.71
N SER A 30 16.78 -5.25 -1.66
CA SER A 30 16.87 -6.70 -1.43
C SER A 30 18.32 -7.23 -1.37
N GLY A 31 19.30 -6.38 -1.61
CA GLY A 31 20.73 -6.73 -1.60
C GLY A 31 21.61 -5.48 -1.67
N SER A 32 22.91 -5.68 -1.84
CA SER A 32 23.85 -4.57 -2.01
C SER A 32 23.59 -3.88 -3.35
N VAL A 33 23.18 -2.62 -3.30
CA VAL A 33 22.90 -1.79 -4.48
C VAL A 33 23.54 -0.42 -4.31
N THR A 34 23.81 0.24 -5.43
CA THR A 34 24.23 1.64 -5.44
C THR A 34 23.01 2.49 -5.81
N LEU A 35 22.60 3.38 -4.93
CA LEU A 35 21.61 4.41 -5.25
C LEU A 35 22.34 5.55 -5.97
N SER A 36 21.99 5.78 -7.23
CA SER A 36 22.48 6.92 -8.01
C SER A 36 21.38 7.94 -8.18
N ILE A 37 21.59 9.16 -7.71
CA ILE A 37 20.71 10.30 -7.95
C ILE A 37 21.35 11.14 -9.04
N THR A 38 20.71 11.21 -10.19
CA THR A 38 21.20 11.96 -11.35
C THR A 38 20.52 13.31 -11.46
N GLU A 39 21.14 14.23 -12.20
CA GLU A 39 20.56 15.54 -12.49
C GLU A 39 19.18 15.44 -13.19
N ALA A 40 19.00 14.41 -14.02
CA ALA A 40 17.72 14.13 -14.67
C ALA A 40 16.58 13.77 -13.70
N MET A 41 16.89 13.41 -12.46
CA MET A 41 15.89 13.16 -11.41
C MET A 41 15.52 14.43 -10.65
N GLN A 42 16.19 15.54 -10.91
CA GLN A 42 15.85 16.84 -10.31
C GLN A 42 14.71 17.47 -11.09
N SER A 43 13.71 17.97 -10.40
CA SER A 43 12.62 18.70 -11.00
C SER A 43 12.47 20.07 -10.33
N HIS A 44 12.25 21.10 -11.14
CA HIS A 44 11.86 22.41 -10.65
C HIS A 44 10.33 22.43 -10.51
N GLN A 45 9.85 22.96 -9.41
CA GLN A 45 8.41 23.08 -9.15
C GLN A 45 7.66 23.76 -10.29
N GLY A 46 6.64 23.14 -10.73
CA GLY A 46 5.62 23.68 -11.61
C GLY A 46 5.27 22.69 -12.67
N THR A 47 4.23 22.16 -12.89
CA THR A 47 3.60 21.50 -14.05
C THR A 47 4.29 20.28 -14.67
N ASP A 48 5.38 19.78 -14.17
CA ASP A 48 5.91 18.51 -14.62
C ASP A 48 5.02 17.38 -14.11
N ASN A 49 3.97 17.12 -14.88
CA ASN A 49 3.10 15.97 -14.70
C ASN A 49 3.87 14.68 -15.05
N PHE A 50 4.80 14.27 -14.23
CA PHE A 50 5.26 12.88 -14.20
C PHE A 50 4.21 11.97 -13.55
N GLN A 51 2.95 12.36 -13.58
CA GLN A 51 1.86 11.49 -13.20
C GLN A 51 1.66 10.46 -14.29
N ARG A 52 2.15 9.26 -14.06
CA ARG A 52 1.54 8.09 -14.66
C ARG A 52 0.09 8.05 -14.15
N THR A 53 -0.81 8.65 -14.88
CA THR A 53 -2.23 8.34 -14.79
C THR A 53 -2.38 6.93 -15.34
N THR A 54 -2.15 5.95 -14.51
CA THR A 54 -2.47 4.57 -14.86
C THR A 54 -3.94 4.38 -14.52
N ASN A 55 -4.79 4.15 -15.52
CA ASN A 55 -6.17 3.68 -15.34
C ASN A 55 -6.17 2.22 -14.86
N ARG A 56 -5.30 1.88 -13.92
CA ARG A 56 -5.25 0.54 -13.33
C ARG A 56 -6.31 0.42 -12.25
N PRO A 57 -6.87 -0.75 -12.03
CA PRO A 57 -7.68 -0.99 -10.86
C PRO A 57 -6.82 -0.87 -9.61
N GLU A 58 -7.34 -0.17 -8.61
CA GLU A 58 -6.64 0.05 -7.34
C GLU A 58 -7.63 0.20 -6.19
N MET A 59 -7.19 -0.18 -5.01
CA MET A 59 -7.95 -0.07 -3.78
C MET A 59 -7.02 0.44 -2.68
N ASN A 60 -7.47 1.47 -1.97
CA ASN A 60 -6.83 1.93 -0.74
C ASN A 60 -7.75 1.57 0.43
N ILE A 61 -7.22 0.87 1.41
CA ILE A 61 -7.95 0.49 2.63
C ILE A 61 -7.40 1.34 3.77
N THR A 62 -8.27 2.14 4.37
CA THR A 62 -7.91 3.03 5.47
C THR A 62 -8.53 2.53 6.78
N MET A 63 -7.75 2.53 7.85
CA MET A 63 -8.19 2.27 9.20
C MET A 63 -8.02 3.51 10.07
N THR A 64 -9.04 3.89 10.83
CA THR A 64 -8.99 5.01 11.77
C THR A 64 -9.58 4.67 13.12
N ASN A 65 -9.06 5.29 14.18
CA ASN A 65 -9.65 5.28 15.52
C ASN A 65 -10.20 6.67 15.93
N GLY A 66 -10.36 7.57 14.96
CA GLY A 66 -10.79 8.94 15.18
C GLY A 66 -9.65 9.92 15.52
N THR A 67 -8.49 9.42 15.94
CA THR A 67 -7.30 10.25 16.27
C THR A 67 -6.15 9.97 15.30
N ALA A 68 -5.90 8.70 15.01
CA ALA A 68 -4.89 8.24 14.09
C ALA A 68 -5.54 7.55 12.89
N SER A 69 -4.90 7.64 11.73
CA SER A 69 -5.28 6.94 10.52
C SER A 69 -4.07 6.22 9.93
N ARG A 70 -4.29 5.03 9.38
CA ARG A 70 -3.30 4.23 8.65
C ARG A 70 -3.97 3.62 7.43
N ASP A 71 -3.19 3.36 6.40
CA ASP A 71 -3.70 2.83 5.14
C ASP A 71 -2.76 1.76 4.57
N THR A 72 -3.31 0.98 3.66
CA THR A 72 -2.60 0.02 2.82
C THR A 72 -3.15 0.09 1.41
N ASP A 73 -2.25 0.03 0.43
CA ASP A 73 -2.59 0.13 -0.99
C ASP A 73 -2.54 -1.23 -1.67
N ILE A 74 -3.52 -1.49 -2.53
CA ILE A 74 -3.58 -2.66 -3.40
C ILE A 74 -3.69 -2.18 -4.83
N PHE A 75 -2.74 -2.57 -5.65
CA PHE A 75 -2.67 -2.22 -7.07
C PHE A 75 -2.80 -3.47 -7.93
N TYR A 76 -3.51 -3.37 -9.05
CA TYR A 76 -3.59 -4.45 -10.03
C TYR A 76 -2.74 -4.09 -11.25
N ILE A 77 -1.66 -4.84 -11.45
CA ILE A 77 -0.61 -4.52 -12.41
C ILE A 77 -0.24 -5.75 -13.24
N ASP A 78 -0.18 -5.61 -14.56
CA ASP A 78 0.27 -6.69 -15.43
C ASP A 78 1.70 -7.13 -15.10
N GLY A 79 1.89 -8.44 -15.06
CA GLY A 79 3.20 -9.05 -14.79
C GLY A 79 3.53 -9.25 -13.31
N THR A 80 2.64 -8.85 -12.40
CA THR A 80 2.75 -9.20 -10.97
C THR A 80 2.14 -10.58 -10.69
N THR A 81 2.38 -11.09 -9.50
CA THR A 81 1.90 -12.39 -9.03
C THR A 81 0.99 -12.24 -7.81
N THR A 82 0.48 -13.34 -7.30
CA THR A 82 -0.24 -13.36 -6.01
C THR A 82 0.71 -13.57 -4.81
N GLY A 83 2.00 -13.71 -5.07
CA GLY A 83 3.08 -13.79 -4.07
C GLY A 83 3.66 -12.41 -3.74
N PHE A 84 4.91 -12.39 -3.30
CA PHE A 84 5.65 -11.15 -3.06
C PHE A 84 6.50 -10.81 -4.29
N ASP A 85 6.20 -9.69 -4.93
CA ASP A 85 6.89 -9.19 -6.11
C ASP A 85 7.83 -8.05 -5.73
N ASN A 86 9.13 -8.33 -5.78
CA ASN A 86 10.14 -7.34 -5.44
C ASN A 86 10.10 -6.13 -6.39
N GLY A 87 10.04 -4.93 -5.82
CA GLY A 87 9.93 -3.67 -6.57
C GLY A 87 8.48 -3.23 -6.85
N TYR A 88 7.50 -4.10 -6.63
CA TYR A 88 6.06 -3.79 -6.71
C TYR A 88 5.39 -3.84 -5.35
N ASP A 89 5.76 -4.80 -4.50
CA ASP A 89 5.26 -4.91 -3.14
C ASP A 89 6.20 -4.22 -2.15
N SER A 90 5.64 -3.73 -1.05
CA SER A 90 6.42 -3.16 0.04
C SER A 90 5.88 -3.61 1.39
N SER A 91 6.78 -4.10 2.23
CA SER A 91 6.44 -4.35 3.63
C SER A 91 6.20 -3.04 4.38
N ILE A 92 5.31 -3.05 5.37
CA ILE A 92 5.21 -1.91 6.28
C ILE A 92 6.56 -1.67 6.96
N PHE A 93 6.93 -0.42 7.09
CA PHE A 93 8.20 -0.04 7.70
C PHE A 93 8.14 -0.24 9.22
N GLY A 94 9.02 -1.10 9.76
CA GLY A 94 9.00 -1.52 11.15
C GLY A 94 9.58 -0.52 12.16
N GLY A 95 9.92 0.70 11.77
CA GLY A 95 10.48 1.73 12.65
C GLY A 95 9.46 2.65 13.31
N ALA A 96 8.25 2.73 12.77
CA ALA A 96 7.12 3.36 13.45
C ALA A 96 6.42 2.29 14.29
N THR A 97 5.94 2.64 15.46
CA THR A 97 5.26 1.69 16.36
C THR A 97 4.16 0.94 15.62
N ASN A 98 4.30 -0.38 15.49
CA ASN A 98 3.30 -1.25 14.88
C ASN A 98 2.06 -1.44 15.77
N GLU A 99 1.85 -0.57 16.75
CA GLU A 99 0.73 -0.65 17.70
C GLU A 99 -0.60 -0.26 17.06
N PHE A 100 -0.56 0.52 15.97
CA PHE A 100 -1.74 0.87 15.19
C PHE A 100 -1.37 0.81 13.71
N ALA A 101 -1.74 -0.28 13.04
CA ALA A 101 -1.41 -0.52 11.65
C ALA A 101 -2.48 -1.34 10.94
N ILE A 102 -2.65 -1.10 9.64
CA ILE A 102 -3.38 -1.96 8.72
C ILE A 102 -2.43 -2.40 7.61
N TYR A 103 -2.55 -3.63 7.16
CA TYR A 103 -1.67 -4.23 6.17
C TYR A 103 -2.36 -5.39 5.47
N THR A 104 -1.82 -5.81 4.34
CA THR A 104 -2.22 -7.03 3.67
C THR A 104 -1.16 -8.12 3.80
N HIS A 105 -1.53 -9.36 3.50
CA HIS A 105 -0.59 -10.46 3.29
C HIS A 105 -0.70 -10.94 1.84
N ALA A 106 0.39 -11.51 1.32
CA ALA A 106 0.37 -12.11 0.01
C ALA A 106 -0.73 -13.19 -0.10
N VAL A 107 -1.44 -13.20 -1.22
CA VAL A 107 -2.56 -14.13 -1.48
C VAL A 107 -2.05 -15.57 -1.60
N ALA A 108 -0.89 -15.76 -2.23
CA ALA A 108 -0.25 -17.06 -2.34
C ALA A 108 1.19 -16.99 -1.81
N ASN A 109 1.67 -18.11 -1.25
CA ASN A 109 3.04 -18.26 -0.73
C ASN A 109 3.42 -17.13 0.25
N GLY A 110 2.49 -16.73 1.09
CA GLY A 110 2.68 -15.65 2.08
C GLY A 110 3.89 -15.94 2.96
N SER A 111 4.92 -15.10 2.86
CA SER A 111 6.13 -15.17 3.69
C SER A 111 5.92 -14.65 5.11
N GLY A 112 4.66 -14.45 5.53
CA GLY A 112 4.31 -13.82 6.81
C GLY A 112 4.65 -12.31 6.85
N ARG A 113 4.91 -11.69 5.69
CA ARG A 113 5.19 -10.25 5.61
C ARG A 113 3.90 -9.46 5.70
N ASN A 114 3.93 -8.39 6.47
CA ASN A 114 2.89 -7.39 6.50
C ASN A 114 3.19 -6.37 5.39
N LEU A 115 2.29 -6.24 4.43
CA LEU A 115 2.48 -5.39 3.25
C LEU A 115 1.69 -4.09 3.42
N GLY A 116 2.36 -2.97 3.25
CA GLY A 116 1.73 -1.65 3.15
C GLY A 116 1.39 -1.29 1.71
N ILE A 117 2.02 -1.96 0.73
CA ILE A 117 1.67 -1.93 -0.68
C ILE A 117 1.69 -3.36 -1.20
N GLN A 118 0.60 -3.77 -1.82
CA GLN A 118 0.49 -5.07 -2.50
C GLN A 118 0.11 -4.86 -3.96
N SER A 119 0.80 -5.56 -4.86
CA SER A 119 0.50 -5.55 -6.28
C SER A 119 0.05 -6.93 -6.73
N LEU A 120 -1.07 -7.00 -7.42
CA LEU A 120 -1.73 -8.25 -7.81
C LEU A 120 -1.95 -8.26 -9.32
N PRO A 121 -2.03 -9.44 -9.95
CA PRO A 121 -2.33 -9.54 -11.36
C PRO A 121 -3.79 -9.09 -11.63
N PRO A 122 -4.04 -8.35 -12.74
CA PRO A 122 -5.37 -7.80 -13.03
C PRO A 122 -6.30 -8.83 -13.66
N ASN A 123 -6.46 -9.97 -13.00
CA ASN A 123 -7.32 -11.07 -13.44
C ASN A 123 -7.90 -11.80 -12.24
N ASN A 124 -8.92 -12.62 -12.49
CA ASN A 124 -9.56 -13.49 -11.49
C ASN A 124 -10.08 -12.72 -10.25
N TYR A 125 -10.62 -11.53 -10.46
CA TYR A 125 -11.13 -10.68 -9.37
C TYR A 125 -12.18 -11.38 -8.52
N GLU A 126 -13.09 -12.16 -9.16
CA GLU A 126 -14.22 -12.82 -8.50
C GLU A 126 -13.80 -13.86 -7.45
N ASN A 127 -12.57 -14.37 -7.54
CA ASN A 127 -12.06 -15.40 -6.63
C ASN A 127 -10.86 -14.87 -5.81
N MET A 128 -10.56 -13.59 -5.90
CA MET A 128 -9.41 -13.01 -5.19
C MET A 128 -9.79 -12.74 -3.72
N ILE A 129 -9.16 -13.46 -2.81
CA ILE A 129 -9.28 -13.25 -1.37
C ILE A 129 -7.96 -12.68 -0.87
N ILE A 130 -7.99 -11.43 -0.43
CA ILE A 130 -6.81 -10.71 0.05
C ILE A 130 -6.87 -10.69 1.57
N PRO A 131 -5.94 -11.38 2.28
CA PRO A 131 -5.92 -11.33 3.73
C PRO A 131 -5.51 -9.93 4.21
N VAL A 132 -6.34 -9.33 5.07
CA VAL A 132 -6.09 -8.04 5.71
C VAL A 132 -5.82 -8.28 7.19
N GLY A 133 -4.77 -7.66 7.71
CA GLY A 133 -4.43 -7.70 9.13
C GLY A 133 -4.47 -6.30 9.73
N VAL A 134 -4.83 -6.24 11.01
CA VAL A 134 -4.85 -5.00 11.78
C VAL A 134 -4.12 -5.18 13.10
N ASN A 135 -3.39 -4.15 13.51
CA ASN A 135 -2.85 -4.03 14.85
C ASN A 135 -3.52 -2.83 15.51
N ALA A 136 -4.09 -3.03 16.68
CA ALA A 136 -4.62 -1.97 17.52
C ALA A 136 -4.56 -2.42 18.99
N ILE A 137 -4.53 -1.45 19.90
CA ILE A 137 -4.62 -1.73 21.33
C ILE A 137 -6.00 -2.34 21.61
N SER A 138 -6.02 -3.41 22.40
CA SER A 138 -7.27 -4.09 22.76
C SER A 138 -8.31 -3.12 23.34
N GLY A 139 -9.55 -3.21 22.84
CA GLY A 139 -10.65 -2.33 23.24
C GLY A 139 -10.71 -1.00 22.47
N THR A 140 -9.83 -0.79 21.48
CA THR A 140 -9.93 0.37 20.59
C THR A 140 -11.02 0.13 19.54
N TYR A 141 -11.95 1.08 19.42
CA TYR A 141 -12.88 1.11 18.29
C TYR A 141 -12.14 1.57 17.05
N ILE A 142 -12.28 0.82 15.98
CA ILE A 142 -11.70 1.14 14.67
C ILE A 142 -12.78 1.18 13.60
N THR A 143 -12.60 2.04 12.63
CA THR A 143 -13.41 2.09 11.41
C THR A 143 -12.48 1.74 10.24
N ILE A 144 -12.95 0.88 9.35
CA ILE A 144 -12.24 0.51 8.13
C ILE A 144 -13.08 0.97 6.94
N ASP A 145 -12.47 1.74 6.05
CA ASP A 145 -13.07 2.22 4.81
C ASP A 145 -12.21 1.77 3.61
N ALA A 146 -12.85 1.58 2.46
CA ALA A 146 -12.17 1.26 1.21
C ALA A 146 -12.52 2.26 0.10
N SER A 147 -11.50 2.84 -0.50
CA SER A 147 -11.61 3.63 -1.72
C SER A 147 -11.22 2.77 -2.91
N ILE A 148 -12.11 2.64 -3.89
CA ILE A 148 -11.99 1.71 -5.03
C ILE A 148 -12.02 2.52 -6.31
N ASN A 149 -11.00 2.34 -7.17
CA ASN A 149 -10.86 3.06 -8.42
C ASN A 149 -10.64 2.11 -9.60
N ASN A 150 -11.22 2.42 -10.75
CA ASN A 150 -10.98 1.79 -12.05
C ASN A 150 -11.22 0.27 -12.11
N PHE A 151 -11.98 -0.33 -11.21
CA PHE A 151 -12.34 -1.73 -11.30
C PHE A 151 -13.29 -1.97 -12.49
N PRO A 152 -13.23 -3.16 -13.11
CA PRO A 152 -14.19 -3.55 -14.12
C PRO A 152 -15.63 -3.49 -13.58
N SER A 153 -16.57 -3.13 -14.46
CA SER A 153 -17.99 -3.13 -14.09
C SER A 153 -18.47 -4.52 -13.68
N GLY A 154 -19.27 -4.59 -12.62
CA GLY A 154 -19.84 -5.83 -12.12
C GLY A 154 -19.01 -6.56 -11.08
N ILE A 155 -17.80 -6.07 -10.76
CA ILE A 155 -17.03 -6.58 -9.62
C ILE A 155 -17.57 -5.97 -8.34
N ASN A 156 -17.96 -6.82 -7.39
CA ASN A 156 -18.33 -6.44 -6.04
C ASN A 156 -17.20 -6.79 -5.08
N ILE A 157 -16.89 -5.89 -4.18
CA ILE A 157 -15.83 -6.05 -3.18
C ILE A 157 -16.48 -6.04 -1.81
N TYR A 158 -16.11 -7.01 -0.99
CA TYR A 158 -16.63 -7.19 0.36
C TYR A 158 -15.48 -7.27 1.36
N LEU A 159 -15.66 -6.72 2.53
CA LEU A 159 -14.82 -6.97 3.68
C LEU A 159 -15.48 -8.05 4.55
N GLU A 160 -14.76 -9.14 4.79
CA GLU A 160 -15.15 -10.21 5.70
C GLU A 160 -14.49 -10.00 7.07
N ASP A 161 -15.30 -9.85 8.11
CA ASP A 161 -14.84 -10.00 9.50
C ASP A 161 -14.94 -11.47 9.90
N LYS A 162 -13.77 -12.12 10.03
CA LYS A 162 -13.69 -13.55 10.37
C LYS A 162 -14.02 -13.83 11.84
N GLN A 163 -14.01 -12.85 12.70
CA GLN A 163 -14.37 -13.02 14.10
C GLN A 163 -15.88 -13.18 14.24
N ASP A 164 -16.65 -12.35 13.54
CA ASP A 164 -18.11 -12.32 13.61
C ASP A 164 -18.79 -13.02 12.43
N ASN A 165 -18.01 -13.50 11.44
CA ASN A 165 -18.50 -14.04 10.16
C ASN A 165 -19.47 -13.09 9.46
N SER A 166 -19.20 -11.80 9.53
CA SER A 166 -20.00 -10.76 8.87
C SER A 166 -19.32 -10.24 7.62
N PHE A 167 -20.15 -9.73 6.68
CA PHE A 167 -19.70 -9.12 5.44
C PHE A 167 -20.25 -7.70 5.33
N THR A 168 -19.40 -6.80 4.85
CA THR A 168 -19.76 -5.40 4.59
C THR A 168 -19.37 -5.02 3.17
#